data_6c2844ab25a9b2204347951b3a3bb11d
#
_entry.id   6c2844ab25a9b2204347951b3a3bb11d
#
_cell.length_a   1.000
_cell.length_b   1.000
_cell.length_c   1.000
_cell.angle_alpha   90.00
_cell.angle_beta   90.00
_cell.angle_gamma   90.00
#
_symmetry.space_group_name_H-M   'P 1'
#
loop_
_entity.id
_entity.type
_entity.pdbx_description
1 polymer ?
#
loop_
_entity_poly.entity_id
_entity_poly.type
_entity_poly.pdbx_seq_one_letter_code
_entity_poly.pdbx_strand_id
1 'polypeptide(L)'
;MLFRSRALSAIAALLALQLLAQSAAARGDAERLYVIECGQRTAPDVSPWTPGVNVGKPVDFVDTCYVIKHGSDWMVWDTGLPDAIFSKPLTDPNAWRRSNTLAGELDKIGIKPSDVKYLAVSHTHPDHIGNVELFPQAMLLVQQAEYDWPNQDGSPRFTPSHPVTKLQGDYDVFGDGSVTILSTPGHTPGHQSLLVKLPETGAVLLSGDAVHLKDNWDAKRVPAINVDKEKSLASMQRMAEVMTQNKAQLWINHDKPQGMTMKHAPDYYQ
;
A
#
# COMPACT_ATOMS: atom_id res chain seq x y z
N MET A 1 -35.70 23.87 49.51
CA MET A 1 -35.29 22.56 48.97
C MET A 1 -35.10 22.52 47.44
N LEU A 2 -35.09 23.65 46.75
CA LEU A 2 -35.10 23.75 45.28
C LEU A 2 -33.74 24.11 44.64
N PHE A 3 -32.72 24.38 45.45
CA PHE A 3 -31.38 24.77 44.90
C PHE A 3 -30.39 23.63 44.72
N ARG A 4 -30.64 22.43 45.29
CA ARG A 4 -29.69 21.27 45.15
C ARG A 4 -29.90 20.45 43.88
N SER A 5 -31.07 20.52 43.23
CA SER A 5 -31.34 19.70 42.01
C SER A 5 -30.72 20.27 40.73
N ARG A 6 -30.54 21.61 40.65
CA ARG A 6 -29.97 22.25 39.45
C ARG A 6 -28.45 22.07 39.28
N ALA A 7 -27.74 21.99 40.43
CA ALA A 7 -26.29 21.78 40.40
C ALA A 7 -25.89 20.35 39.95
N LEU A 8 -26.65 19.34 40.36
CA LEU A 8 -26.41 17.94 39.96
C LEU A 8 -26.70 17.71 38.47
N SER A 9 -27.71 18.35 37.90
CA SER A 9 -28.05 18.26 36.47
C SER A 9 -26.97 18.92 35.58
N ALA A 10 -26.37 20.04 36.01
CA ALA A 10 -25.32 20.72 35.28
C ALA A 10 -24.00 19.92 35.26
N ILE A 11 -23.66 19.27 36.38
CA ILE A 11 -22.45 18.43 36.47
C ILE A 11 -22.61 17.17 35.60
N ALA A 12 -23.78 16.54 35.58
CA ALA A 12 -24.05 15.38 34.74
C ALA A 12 -23.98 15.72 33.24
N ALA A 13 -24.45 16.89 32.84
CA ALA A 13 -24.40 17.38 31.46
C ALA A 13 -22.97 17.70 31.00
N LEU A 14 -22.11 18.27 31.89
CA LEU A 14 -20.71 18.53 31.59
C LEU A 14 -19.89 17.23 31.47
N LEU A 15 -20.14 16.24 32.32
CA LEU A 15 -19.51 14.93 32.26
C LEU A 15 -19.91 14.15 30.98
N ALA A 16 -21.17 14.25 30.57
CA ALA A 16 -21.65 13.63 29.33
C ALA A 16 -21.04 14.29 28.07
N LEU A 17 -20.88 15.64 28.07
CA LEU A 17 -20.20 16.34 26.98
C LEU A 17 -18.71 16.00 26.91
N GLN A 18 -18.03 15.83 28.05
CA GLN A 18 -16.62 15.42 28.08
C GLN A 18 -16.43 13.97 27.61
N LEU A 19 -17.34 13.05 27.95
CA LEU A 19 -17.34 11.68 27.44
C LEU A 19 -17.61 11.60 25.93
N LEU A 20 -18.51 12.45 25.41
CA LEU A 20 -18.77 12.55 23.98
C LEU A 20 -17.60 13.18 23.20
N ALA A 21 -16.90 14.15 23.77
CA ALA A 21 -15.69 14.74 23.19
C ALA A 21 -14.51 13.74 23.20
N GLN A 22 -14.37 12.91 24.23
CA GLN A 22 -13.36 11.85 24.27
C GLN A 22 -13.67 10.70 23.30
N SER A 23 -14.94 10.37 23.05
CA SER A 23 -15.30 9.36 22.06
C SER A 23 -15.16 9.86 20.61
N ALA A 24 -15.19 11.18 20.38
CA ALA A 24 -14.88 11.77 19.07
C ALA A 24 -13.36 11.86 18.80
N ALA A 25 -12.55 11.93 19.85
CA ALA A 25 -11.07 11.93 19.75
C ALA A 25 -10.46 10.53 19.60
N ALA A 26 -11.27 9.47 19.62
CA ALA A 26 -10.80 8.07 19.50
C ALA A 26 -11.06 7.44 18.12
N ARG A 27 -11.42 8.24 17.11
CA ARG A 27 -11.32 7.81 15.71
C ARG A 27 -9.89 8.08 15.28
N GLY A 28 -9.05 7.05 15.41
CA GLY A 28 -7.67 7.13 14.99
C GLY A 28 -7.63 7.31 13.47
N ASP A 29 -7.15 8.45 13.00
CA ASP A 29 -6.74 8.58 11.61
C ASP A 29 -5.41 7.84 11.41
N ALA A 30 -5.05 7.50 10.18
CA ALA A 30 -3.69 7.08 9.88
C ALA A 30 -2.74 8.23 10.23
N GLU A 31 -1.92 8.04 11.27
CA GLU A 31 -1.12 9.13 11.84
C GLU A 31 0.10 9.46 10.99
N ARG A 32 0.71 8.42 10.41
CA ARG A 32 1.93 8.54 9.61
C ARG A 32 1.95 7.54 8.48
N LEU A 33 2.46 8.00 7.35
CA LEU A 33 2.76 7.18 6.19
C LEU A 33 4.24 7.36 5.82
N TYR A 34 5.02 6.30 5.93
CA TYR A 34 6.42 6.25 5.51
C TYR A 34 6.51 5.62 4.13
N VAL A 35 7.34 6.19 3.27
CA VAL A 35 7.69 5.63 1.97
C VAL A 35 9.06 4.99 2.06
N ILE A 36 9.19 3.75 1.61
CA ILE A 36 10.43 2.98 1.61
C ILE A 36 10.80 2.62 0.17
N GLU A 37 12.05 2.87 -0.21
CA GLU A 37 12.57 2.34 -1.47
C GLU A 37 12.80 0.83 -1.34
N CYS A 38 11.97 0.05 -2.01
CA CYS A 38 11.99 -1.40 -1.98
C CYS A 38 12.62 -2.03 -3.22
N GLY A 39 13.03 -1.22 -4.19
CA GLY A 39 13.73 -1.64 -5.38
C GLY A 39 13.91 -0.53 -6.40
N GLN A 40 14.87 -0.70 -7.29
CA GLN A 40 15.06 0.13 -8.47
C GLN A 40 15.73 -0.67 -9.59
N ARG A 41 15.40 -0.32 -10.83
CA ARG A 41 16.05 -0.88 -12.02
C ARG A 41 15.93 0.06 -13.21
N THR A 42 16.76 -0.17 -14.22
CA THR A 42 16.55 0.37 -15.56
C THR A 42 16.07 -0.76 -16.47
N ALA A 43 14.85 -0.69 -16.98
CA ALA A 43 14.41 -1.59 -18.03
C ALA A 43 14.93 -1.05 -19.38
N PRO A 44 15.53 -1.87 -20.24
CA PRO A 44 16.11 -1.41 -21.50
C PRO A 44 15.06 -1.05 -22.55
N ASP A 45 13.84 -1.52 -22.41
CA ASP A 45 12.71 -1.23 -23.27
C ASP A 45 11.44 -1.07 -22.44
N VAL A 46 10.79 0.08 -22.52
CA VAL A 46 9.56 0.41 -21.81
C VAL A 46 8.29 -0.19 -22.47
N SER A 47 8.38 -0.70 -23.68
CA SER A 47 7.21 -1.12 -24.47
C SER A 47 6.31 -2.18 -23.84
N PRO A 48 6.78 -3.11 -22.97
CA PRO A 48 5.89 -4.00 -22.23
C PRO A 48 4.90 -3.26 -21.32
N TRP A 49 5.34 -2.13 -20.75
CA TRP A 49 4.52 -1.28 -19.87
C TRP A 49 3.76 -0.19 -20.63
N THR A 50 4.28 0.26 -21.78
CA THR A 50 3.66 1.30 -22.64
C THR A 50 3.46 0.81 -24.08
N PRO A 51 2.56 -0.15 -24.33
CA PRO A 51 2.39 -0.74 -25.64
C PRO A 51 2.23 0.31 -26.76
N GLY A 52 3.08 0.20 -27.79
CA GLY A 52 3.05 1.07 -28.96
C GLY A 52 3.69 2.46 -28.76
N VAL A 53 4.26 2.74 -27.59
CA VAL A 53 4.89 4.04 -27.30
C VAL A 53 6.29 3.81 -26.75
N ASN A 54 7.25 4.62 -27.23
CA ASN A 54 8.66 4.59 -26.80
C ASN A 54 9.31 3.20 -26.94
N VAL A 55 8.94 2.42 -27.93
CA VAL A 55 9.50 1.09 -28.21
C VAL A 55 11.01 1.17 -28.31
N GLY A 56 11.71 0.28 -27.58
CA GLY A 56 13.17 0.24 -27.51
C GLY A 56 13.79 1.38 -26.69
N LYS A 57 13.00 2.19 -25.99
CA LYS A 57 13.53 3.22 -25.08
C LYS A 57 13.68 2.68 -23.67
N PRO A 58 14.80 2.96 -23.00
CA PRO A 58 14.96 2.57 -21.60
C PRO A 58 14.03 3.39 -20.69
N VAL A 59 13.68 2.80 -19.54
CA VAL A 59 12.94 3.46 -18.46
C VAL A 59 13.51 3.04 -17.10
N ASP A 60 13.62 4.01 -16.22
CA ASP A 60 13.97 3.77 -14.83
C ASP A 60 12.72 3.54 -14.00
N PHE A 61 12.70 2.45 -13.25
CA PHE A 61 11.69 2.11 -12.26
C PHE A 61 12.21 2.25 -10.83
N VAL A 62 11.33 2.65 -9.95
CA VAL A 62 11.45 2.38 -8.51
C VAL A 62 10.41 1.32 -8.13
N ASP A 63 10.57 0.73 -6.96
CA ASP A 63 9.58 -0.07 -6.29
C ASP A 63 9.44 0.48 -4.87
N THR A 64 8.22 0.80 -4.46
CA THR A 64 7.93 1.46 -3.17
C THR A 64 7.09 0.57 -2.28
N CYS A 65 7.55 0.41 -1.04
CA CYS A 65 6.76 -0.14 0.06
C CYS A 65 6.32 0.98 0.98
N TYR A 66 5.29 0.72 1.77
CA TYR A 66 4.78 1.72 2.68
C TYR A 66 4.58 1.16 4.08
N VAL A 67 4.82 2.00 5.10
CA VAL A 67 4.53 1.67 6.50
C VAL A 67 3.57 2.70 7.05
N ILE A 68 2.46 2.24 7.60
CA ILE A 68 1.38 3.06 8.14
C ILE A 68 1.35 2.88 9.66
N LYS A 69 1.35 4.02 10.40
CA LYS A 69 1.09 4.08 11.83
C LYS A 69 -0.37 4.44 12.07
N HIS A 70 -1.06 3.65 12.89
CA HIS A 70 -2.44 3.88 13.28
C HIS A 70 -2.64 3.53 14.75
N GLY A 71 -2.79 4.52 15.63
CA GLY A 71 -2.86 4.30 17.07
C GLY A 71 -1.66 3.53 17.61
N SER A 72 -1.86 2.35 18.21
CA SER A 72 -0.80 1.44 18.61
C SER A 72 -0.30 0.52 17.50
N ASP A 73 -1.05 0.41 16.41
CA ASP A 73 -0.84 -0.61 15.39
C ASP A 73 0.07 -0.11 14.25
N TRP A 74 0.78 -1.05 13.64
CA TRP A 74 1.57 -0.86 12.44
C TRP A 74 1.04 -1.74 11.31
N MET A 75 0.99 -1.18 10.11
CA MET A 75 0.68 -1.90 8.88
C MET A 75 1.83 -1.72 7.89
N VAL A 76 2.18 -2.79 7.18
CA VAL A 76 3.08 -2.74 6.01
C VAL A 76 2.25 -3.02 4.76
N TRP A 77 2.48 -2.21 3.72
CA TRP A 77 1.91 -2.37 2.39
C TRP A 77 3.02 -2.63 1.39
N ASP A 78 2.98 -3.80 0.76
CA ASP A 78 4.02 -4.41 -0.06
C ASP A 78 5.34 -4.64 0.70
N THR A 79 6.11 -5.60 0.26
CA THR A 79 7.35 -6.00 0.93
C THR A 79 8.57 -5.94 0.01
N GLY A 80 8.37 -5.43 -1.20
CA GLY A 80 9.43 -5.21 -2.17
C GLY A 80 10.13 -6.48 -2.66
N LEU A 81 11.26 -6.26 -3.28
CA LEU A 81 12.16 -7.34 -3.72
C LEU A 81 12.70 -8.13 -2.54
N PRO A 82 12.91 -9.45 -2.70
CA PRO A 82 13.46 -10.27 -1.62
C PRO A 82 14.84 -9.79 -1.19
N ASP A 83 15.09 -9.75 0.13
CA ASP A 83 16.39 -9.37 0.69
C ASP A 83 17.53 -10.30 0.21
N ALA A 84 17.20 -11.50 -0.23
CA ALA A 84 18.15 -12.42 -0.88
C ALA A 84 18.86 -11.83 -2.12
N ILE A 85 18.35 -10.74 -2.71
CA ILE A 85 18.99 -10.04 -3.83
C ILE A 85 20.39 -9.53 -3.44
N PHE A 86 20.60 -9.17 -2.16
CA PHE A 86 21.90 -8.68 -1.67
C PHE A 86 22.99 -9.75 -1.68
N SER A 87 22.66 -11.03 -1.70
CA SER A 87 23.62 -12.12 -1.75
C SER A 87 24.12 -12.43 -3.16
N LYS A 88 23.51 -11.81 -4.20
CA LYS A 88 23.84 -12.06 -5.60
C LYS A 88 24.72 -10.95 -6.17
N PRO A 89 25.83 -11.28 -6.88
CA PRO A 89 26.60 -10.28 -7.61
C PRO A 89 25.73 -9.59 -8.66
N LEU A 90 25.82 -8.26 -8.77
CA LEU A 90 25.19 -7.49 -9.82
C LEU A 90 25.97 -7.68 -11.13
N THR A 91 25.63 -8.73 -11.88
CA THR A 91 26.22 -9.02 -13.19
C THR A 91 25.49 -8.34 -14.36
N ASP A 92 24.21 -8.00 -14.16
CA ASP A 92 23.39 -7.27 -15.12
C ASP A 92 23.12 -5.85 -14.62
N PRO A 93 23.55 -4.78 -15.32
CA PRO A 93 23.30 -3.39 -14.92
C PRO A 93 21.82 -3.03 -14.90
N ASN A 94 20.98 -3.80 -15.59
CA ASN A 94 19.51 -3.59 -15.64
C ASN A 94 18.76 -4.44 -14.62
N ALA A 95 19.46 -5.26 -13.82
CA ALA A 95 18.82 -6.05 -12.78
C ALA A 95 18.24 -5.16 -11.68
N TRP A 96 17.20 -5.66 -11.05
CA TRP A 96 16.66 -5.05 -9.83
C TRP A 96 17.73 -5.00 -8.72
N ARG A 97 17.77 -3.86 -8.02
CA ARG A 97 18.69 -3.62 -6.88
C ARG A 97 17.96 -2.81 -5.81
N ARG A 98 18.48 -2.87 -4.60
CA ARG A 98 18.05 -2.07 -3.44
C ARG A 98 19.27 -1.51 -2.72
N SER A 99 19.05 -0.42 -2.00
CA SER A 99 20.09 0.22 -1.17
C SER A 99 20.22 -0.42 0.22
N ASN A 100 19.12 -1.02 0.74
CA ASN A 100 19.06 -1.61 2.07
C ASN A 100 18.04 -2.75 2.13
N THR A 101 18.11 -3.60 3.17
CA THR A 101 17.10 -4.63 3.45
C THR A 101 15.81 -4.00 3.95
N LEU A 102 14.67 -4.69 3.81
CA LEU A 102 13.41 -4.19 4.37
C LEU A 102 13.50 -4.07 5.90
N ALA A 103 14.09 -5.06 6.57
CA ALA A 103 14.33 -4.99 8.02
C ALA A 103 15.18 -3.76 8.42
N GLY A 104 16.21 -3.43 7.64
CA GLY A 104 17.04 -2.25 7.88
C GLY A 104 16.32 -0.93 7.63
N GLU A 105 15.35 -0.89 6.73
CA GLU A 105 14.47 0.28 6.54
C GLU A 105 13.50 0.45 7.72
N LEU A 106 12.93 -0.66 8.22
CA LEU A 106 12.08 -0.63 9.42
C LEU A 106 12.86 -0.16 10.67
N ASP A 107 14.11 -0.56 10.82
CA ASP A 107 15.00 -0.11 11.91
C ASP A 107 15.19 1.42 11.92
N LYS A 108 15.23 2.09 10.75
CA LYS A 108 15.35 3.56 10.65
C LYS A 108 14.16 4.29 11.30
N ILE A 109 13.00 3.67 11.33
CA ILE A 109 11.77 4.23 11.93
C ILE A 109 11.46 3.62 13.29
N GLY A 110 12.38 2.82 13.83
CA GLY A 110 12.33 2.28 15.20
C GLY A 110 11.34 1.15 15.40
N ILE A 111 10.99 0.39 14.35
CA ILE A 111 10.10 -0.77 14.44
C ILE A 111 10.78 -2.05 13.95
N LYS A 112 10.30 -3.18 14.45
CA LYS A 112 10.73 -4.52 14.04
C LYS A 112 9.60 -5.20 13.25
N PRO A 113 9.90 -6.20 12.42
CA PRO A 113 8.86 -6.99 11.76
C PRO A 113 7.81 -7.56 12.73
N SER A 114 8.20 -7.90 13.96
CA SER A 114 7.30 -8.41 15.01
C SER A 114 6.30 -7.37 15.54
N ASP A 115 6.51 -6.08 15.30
CA ASP A 115 5.62 -5.01 15.75
C ASP A 115 4.49 -4.77 14.74
N VAL A 116 4.61 -5.35 13.54
CA VAL A 116 3.63 -5.20 12.45
C VAL A 116 2.44 -6.12 12.70
N LYS A 117 1.27 -5.52 12.84
CA LYS A 117 0.00 -6.22 13.06
C LYS A 117 -0.67 -6.65 11.77
N TYR A 118 -0.64 -5.78 10.76
CA TYR A 118 -1.23 -6.03 9.45
C TYR A 118 -0.17 -5.97 8.37
N LEU A 119 -0.20 -6.95 7.49
CA LEU A 119 0.55 -7.00 6.26
C LEU A 119 -0.44 -7.04 5.11
N ALA A 120 -0.30 -6.18 4.13
CA ALA A 120 -1.06 -6.31 2.90
C ALA A 120 -0.11 -6.21 1.70
N VAL A 121 -0.46 -6.88 0.62
CA VAL A 121 0.28 -6.82 -0.62
C VAL A 121 -0.66 -6.39 -1.75
N SER A 122 -0.20 -5.50 -2.61
CA SER A 122 -1.00 -5.07 -3.75
C SER A 122 -1.32 -6.26 -4.67
N HIS A 123 -0.36 -7.13 -4.89
CA HIS A 123 -0.48 -8.36 -5.67
C HIS A 123 0.75 -9.28 -5.43
N THR A 124 0.82 -10.42 -6.13
CA THR A 124 1.80 -11.47 -5.85
C THR A 124 2.98 -11.55 -6.82
N HIS A 125 3.35 -10.46 -7.49
CA HIS A 125 4.62 -10.44 -8.21
C HIS A 125 5.82 -10.35 -7.24
N PRO A 126 7.00 -10.85 -7.66
CA PRO A 126 8.15 -11.02 -6.75
C PRO A 126 8.68 -9.74 -6.12
N ASP A 127 8.48 -8.61 -6.77
CA ASP A 127 8.85 -7.28 -6.29
C ASP A 127 7.86 -6.66 -5.30
N HIS A 128 6.74 -7.34 -5.00
CA HIS A 128 5.77 -6.92 -3.98
C HIS A 128 5.70 -7.87 -2.78
N ILE A 129 6.03 -9.16 -2.97
CA ILE A 129 5.93 -10.17 -1.92
C ILE A 129 7.27 -10.69 -1.41
N GLY A 130 8.38 -10.11 -1.85
CA GLY A 130 9.72 -10.70 -1.66
C GLY A 130 10.13 -10.92 -0.22
N ASN A 131 9.51 -10.23 0.75
CA ASN A 131 9.85 -10.34 2.17
C ASN A 131 8.64 -10.60 3.07
N VAL A 132 7.56 -11.17 2.56
CA VAL A 132 6.38 -11.54 3.36
C VAL A 132 6.76 -12.39 4.57
N GLU A 133 7.72 -13.30 4.42
CA GLU A 133 8.19 -14.20 5.47
C GLU A 133 8.93 -13.49 6.64
N LEU A 134 9.27 -12.21 6.51
CA LEU A 134 9.75 -11.41 7.64
C LEU A 134 8.65 -11.14 8.68
N PHE A 135 7.39 -11.29 8.30
CA PHE A 135 6.22 -10.92 9.11
C PHE A 135 5.34 -12.13 9.48
N PRO A 136 5.88 -13.20 10.06
CA PRO A 136 5.18 -14.49 10.20
C PRO A 136 3.97 -14.44 11.14
N GLN A 137 3.82 -13.36 11.92
CA GLN A 137 2.71 -13.18 12.86
C GLN A 137 1.72 -12.09 12.43
N ALA A 138 2.07 -11.29 11.43
CA ALA A 138 1.18 -10.27 10.92
C ALA A 138 -0.01 -10.89 10.17
N MET A 139 -1.20 -10.32 10.33
CA MET A 139 -2.37 -10.74 9.55
C MET A 139 -2.20 -10.27 8.11
N LEU A 140 -2.02 -11.20 7.17
CA LEU A 140 -1.96 -10.92 5.74
C LEU A 140 -3.36 -10.60 5.21
N LEU A 141 -3.50 -9.42 4.61
CA LEU A 141 -4.72 -8.94 3.96
C LEU A 141 -4.53 -8.99 2.45
N VAL A 142 -5.22 -9.89 1.78
CA VAL A 142 -5.08 -10.13 0.34
C VAL A 142 -6.41 -10.56 -0.26
N GLN A 143 -6.71 -10.15 -1.49
CA GLN A 143 -7.92 -10.61 -2.19
C GLN A 143 -7.89 -12.11 -2.36
N GLN A 144 -9.03 -12.78 -2.17
CA GLN A 144 -9.14 -14.23 -2.33
C GLN A 144 -8.66 -14.69 -3.71
N ALA A 145 -9.02 -13.95 -4.77
CA ALA A 145 -8.60 -14.27 -6.13
C ALA A 145 -7.08 -14.21 -6.33
N GLU A 146 -6.36 -13.38 -5.56
CA GLU A 146 -4.91 -13.30 -5.57
C GLU A 146 -4.27 -14.43 -4.76
N TYR A 147 -4.83 -14.69 -3.58
CA TYR A 147 -4.35 -15.77 -2.70
C TYR A 147 -4.45 -17.13 -3.37
N ASP A 148 -5.56 -17.38 -4.06
CA ASP A 148 -5.86 -18.65 -4.72
C ASP A 148 -5.21 -18.76 -6.12
N TRP A 149 -4.57 -17.68 -6.63
CA TRP A 149 -3.85 -17.69 -7.90
C TRP A 149 -2.48 -18.35 -7.72
N PRO A 150 -2.24 -19.56 -8.29
CA PRO A 150 -1.03 -20.30 -8.04
C PRO A 150 0.19 -19.73 -8.80
N ASN A 151 1.37 -20.19 -8.41
CA ASN A 151 2.57 -20.07 -9.25
C ASN A 151 2.42 -20.88 -10.55
N GLN A 152 3.33 -20.67 -11.50
CA GLN A 152 3.32 -21.41 -12.78
C GLN A 152 3.46 -22.93 -12.62
N ASP A 153 4.09 -23.39 -11.56
CA ASP A 153 4.25 -24.82 -11.20
C ASP A 153 3.07 -25.36 -10.38
N GLY A 154 2.05 -24.53 -10.15
CA GLY A 154 0.87 -24.90 -9.37
C GLY A 154 1.05 -24.76 -7.85
N SER A 155 2.22 -24.37 -7.36
CA SER A 155 2.45 -24.16 -5.92
C SER A 155 1.74 -22.90 -5.41
N PRO A 156 1.39 -22.86 -4.10
CA PRO A 156 0.84 -21.64 -3.50
C PRO A 156 1.89 -20.52 -3.45
N ARG A 157 1.44 -19.27 -3.55
CA ARG A 157 2.31 -18.09 -3.50
C ARG A 157 2.68 -17.66 -2.09
N PHE A 158 1.91 -18.10 -1.11
CA PHE A 158 2.13 -17.81 0.31
C PHE A 158 2.31 -19.09 1.10
N THR A 159 3.09 -19.01 2.17
CA THR A 159 3.22 -20.11 3.11
C THR A 159 1.87 -20.43 3.75
N PRO A 160 1.38 -21.67 3.69
CA PRO A 160 0.02 -22.02 4.17
C PRO A 160 -0.23 -21.74 5.65
N SER A 161 0.83 -21.65 6.48
CA SER A 161 0.72 -21.36 7.91
C SER A 161 0.68 -19.85 8.23
N HIS A 162 0.83 -18.97 7.24
CA HIS A 162 0.76 -17.53 7.47
C HIS A 162 -0.68 -17.14 7.84
N PRO A 163 -0.88 -16.34 8.91
CA PRO A 163 -2.21 -15.82 9.24
C PRO A 163 -2.76 -14.99 8.09
N VAL A 164 -3.95 -15.30 7.58
CA VAL A 164 -4.50 -14.61 6.42
C VAL A 164 -5.99 -14.30 6.56
N THR A 165 -6.38 -13.12 6.12
CA THR A 165 -7.77 -12.75 5.83
C THR A 165 -7.91 -12.60 4.31
N LYS A 166 -8.65 -13.50 3.68
CA LYS A 166 -8.96 -13.47 2.24
C LYS A 166 -10.11 -12.50 2.00
N LEU A 167 -9.82 -11.40 1.33
CA LEU A 167 -10.78 -10.33 1.07
C LEU A 167 -11.62 -10.61 -0.17
N GLN A 168 -12.83 -10.08 -0.21
CA GLN A 168 -13.74 -10.08 -1.36
C GLN A 168 -14.26 -8.66 -1.58
N GLY A 169 -13.54 -7.85 -2.35
CA GLY A 169 -13.85 -6.44 -2.57
C GLY A 169 -13.09 -5.51 -1.62
N ASP A 170 -13.67 -4.35 -1.34
CA ASP A 170 -13.04 -3.35 -0.49
C ASP A 170 -13.03 -3.74 0.97
N TYR A 171 -12.01 -3.26 1.69
CA TYR A 171 -11.85 -3.59 3.09
C TYR A 171 -11.27 -2.39 3.87
N ASP A 172 -11.97 -1.95 4.90
CA ASP A 172 -11.51 -0.96 5.85
C ASP A 172 -10.65 -1.66 6.92
N VAL A 173 -9.34 -1.37 6.92
CA VAL A 173 -8.36 -2.11 7.74
C VAL A 173 -8.57 -1.89 9.23
N PHE A 174 -8.88 -0.66 9.62
CA PHE A 174 -9.02 -0.25 11.03
C PHE A 174 -10.47 0.02 11.45
N GLY A 175 -11.43 -0.01 10.50
CA GLY A 175 -12.85 0.17 10.76
C GLY A 175 -13.28 1.63 10.96
N ASP A 176 -12.43 2.60 10.58
CA ASP A 176 -12.67 4.04 10.72
C ASP A 176 -12.61 4.80 9.39
N GLY A 177 -12.32 4.10 8.30
CA GLY A 177 -12.22 4.63 6.96
C GLY A 177 -10.94 5.41 6.66
N SER A 178 -9.94 5.37 7.55
CA SER A 178 -8.64 6.02 7.35
C SER A 178 -7.73 5.25 6.40
N VAL A 179 -7.79 3.91 6.42
CA VAL A 179 -7.01 3.03 5.56
C VAL A 179 -7.93 1.99 4.92
N THR A 180 -8.17 2.14 3.64
CA THR A 180 -9.09 1.27 2.89
C THR A 180 -8.37 0.57 1.74
N ILE A 181 -8.36 -0.75 1.77
CA ILE A 181 -7.95 -1.58 0.63
C ILE A 181 -9.07 -1.53 -0.41
N LEU A 182 -8.74 -1.24 -1.65
CA LEU A 182 -9.65 -1.21 -2.80
C LEU A 182 -9.36 -2.40 -3.71
N SER A 183 -10.37 -3.16 -4.09
CA SER A 183 -10.22 -4.20 -5.10
C SER A 183 -10.05 -3.55 -6.48
N THR A 184 -8.89 -3.76 -7.11
CA THR A 184 -8.53 -3.19 -8.43
C THR A 184 -7.95 -4.27 -9.36
N PRO A 185 -8.71 -5.35 -9.65
CA PRO A 185 -8.23 -6.46 -10.45
C PRO A 185 -7.89 -6.05 -11.89
N GLY A 186 -7.01 -6.83 -12.53
CA GLY A 186 -6.67 -6.67 -13.94
C GLY A 186 -5.19 -6.85 -14.21
N HIS A 187 -4.30 -6.20 -13.47
CA HIS A 187 -2.87 -6.49 -13.53
C HIS A 187 -2.61 -7.95 -13.11
N THR A 188 -3.18 -8.34 -11.99
CA THR A 188 -3.36 -9.72 -11.55
C THR A 188 -4.83 -9.98 -11.22
N PRO A 189 -5.28 -11.25 -11.03
CA PRO A 189 -6.67 -11.56 -10.77
C PRO A 189 -7.26 -10.91 -9.51
N GLY A 190 -6.45 -10.74 -8.48
CA GLY A 190 -6.85 -10.17 -7.20
C GLY A 190 -6.04 -8.93 -6.80
N HIS A 191 -5.51 -8.20 -7.78
CA HIS A 191 -4.80 -6.94 -7.49
C HIS A 191 -5.64 -6.00 -6.66
N GLN A 192 -5.00 -5.27 -5.74
CA GLN A 192 -5.62 -4.27 -4.88
C GLN A 192 -4.77 -3.01 -4.77
N SER A 193 -5.41 -1.88 -4.50
CA SER A 193 -4.80 -0.57 -4.26
C SER A 193 -5.14 -0.10 -2.83
N LEU A 194 -4.45 0.90 -2.30
CA LEU A 194 -4.66 1.36 -0.93
C LEU A 194 -5.00 2.84 -0.88
N LEU A 195 -6.13 3.20 -0.30
CA LEU A 195 -6.47 4.57 0.05
C LEU A 195 -6.08 4.82 1.51
N VAL A 196 -5.24 5.85 1.74
CA VAL A 196 -4.82 6.29 3.07
C VAL A 196 -5.23 7.74 3.26
N LYS A 197 -5.92 8.06 4.36
CA LYS A 197 -6.30 9.42 4.73
C LYS A 197 -5.43 9.88 5.89
N LEU A 198 -4.73 10.98 5.67
CA LEU A 198 -3.77 11.56 6.61
C LEU A 198 -4.25 12.94 7.05
N PRO A 199 -4.02 13.35 8.31
CA PRO A 199 -4.59 14.61 8.84
C PRO A 199 -4.09 15.87 8.14
N GLU A 200 -2.82 15.93 7.74
CA GLU A 200 -2.22 17.11 7.12
C GLU A 200 -2.04 16.96 5.60
N THR A 201 -1.61 15.79 5.15
CA THR A 201 -1.35 15.49 3.73
C THR A 201 -2.66 15.34 2.93
N GLY A 202 -3.76 14.98 3.62
CA GLY A 202 -5.01 14.59 3.00
C GLY A 202 -5.00 13.14 2.52
N ALA A 203 -5.88 12.82 1.59
CA ALA A 203 -5.97 11.45 1.08
C ALA A 203 -4.95 11.16 0.00
N VAL A 204 -4.33 9.98 0.05
CA VAL A 204 -3.44 9.44 -0.98
C VAL A 204 -3.95 8.06 -1.42
N LEU A 205 -3.88 7.78 -2.71
CA LEU A 205 -4.21 6.50 -3.31
C LEU A 205 -2.93 5.86 -3.84
N LEU A 206 -2.49 4.78 -3.20
CA LEU A 206 -1.35 3.98 -3.62
C LEU A 206 -1.81 3.01 -4.69
N SER A 207 -1.26 3.13 -5.90
CA SER A 207 -1.77 2.41 -7.07
C SER A 207 -1.51 0.90 -7.05
N GLY A 208 -0.43 0.45 -6.39
CA GLY A 208 0.19 -0.82 -6.76
C GLY A 208 0.48 -0.80 -8.27
N ASP A 209 0.34 -1.95 -8.93
CA ASP A 209 0.57 -2.11 -10.37
C ASP A 209 -0.68 -1.97 -11.23
N ALA A 210 -1.80 -1.48 -10.65
CA ALA A 210 -2.90 -1.00 -11.48
C ALA A 210 -2.44 0.11 -12.43
N VAL A 211 -1.36 0.83 -12.02
CA VAL A 211 -0.68 1.87 -12.82
C VAL A 211 0.81 1.80 -12.54
N HIS A 212 1.65 1.61 -13.59
CA HIS A 212 3.11 1.56 -13.42
C HIS A 212 3.80 2.91 -13.60
N LEU A 213 3.29 3.74 -14.49
CA LEU A 213 3.89 5.04 -14.85
C LEU A 213 2.80 6.10 -14.97
N LYS A 214 3.17 7.35 -14.71
CA LYS A 214 2.24 8.47 -14.90
C LYS A 214 1.68 8.53 -16.31
N ASP A 215 2.50 8.24 -17.34
CA ASP A 215 2.06 8.17 -18.72
C ASP A 215 0.99 7.10 -18.96
N ASN A 216 1.00 6.00 -18.23
CA ASN A 216 -0.06 4.98 -18.27
C ASN A 216 -1.37 5.54 -17.74
N TRP A 217 -1.30 6.25 -16.60
CA TRP A 217 -2.46 6.88 -16.00
C TRP A 217 -3.10 7.92 -16.92
N ASP A 218 -2.28 8.85 -17.41
CA ASP A 218 -2.75 9.97 -18.24
C ASP A 218 -3.37 9.50 -19.56
N ALA A 219 -2.74 8.49 -20.19
CA ALA A 219 -3.18 7.95 -21.49
C ALA A 219 -4.20 6.80 -21.38
N LYS A 220 -4.61 6.39 -20.16
CA LYS A 220 -5.43 5.18 -19.94
C LYS A 220 -4.84 3.95 -20.62
N ARG A 221 -3.51 3.80 -20.51
CA ARG A 221 -2.78 2.74 -21.20
C ARG A 221 -2.51 1.59 -20.24
N VAL A 222 -2.92 0.39 -20.65
CA VAL A 222 -2.72 -0.84 -19.88
C VAL A 222 -1.46 -1.54 -20.38
N PRO A 223 -0.53 -1.93 -19.49
CA PRO A 223 0.62 -2.76 -19.83
C PRO A 223 0.24 -4.06 -20.53
N ALA A 224 1.10 -4.52 -21.44
CA ALA A 224 0.88 -5.78 -22.15
C ALA A 224 0.99 -7.02 -21.22
N ILE A 225 1.66 -6.85 -20.08
CA ILE A 225 1.85 -7.89 -19.08
C ILE A 225 0.64 -8.10 -18.14
N ASN A 226 -0.37 -7.24 -18.22
CA ASN A 226 -1.58 -7.38 -17.41
C ASN A 226 -2.40 -8.60 -17.83
N VAL A 227 -2.92 -9.33 -16.84
CA VAL A 227 -3.72 -10.55 -17.06
C VAL A 227 -5.04 -10.24 -17.77
N ASP A 228 -5.68 -9.11 -17.44
CA ASP A 228 -6.98 -8.72 -17.98
C ASP A 228 -7.00 -7.21 -18.25
N LYS A 229 -6.97 -6.86 -19.51
CA LYS A 229 -6.95 -5.46 -19.96
C LYS A 229 -8.26 -4.72 -19.63
N GLU A 230 -9.39 -5.36 -19.78
CA GLU A 230 -10.70 -4.72 -19.56
C GLU A 230 -10.90 -4.43 -18.08
N LYS A 231 -10.57 -5.40 -17.21
CA LYS A 231 -10.59 -5.19 -15.76
C LYS A 231 -9.58 -4.12 -15.33
N SER A 232 -8.40 -4.07 -15.95
CA SER A 232 -7.41 -3.01 -15.66
C SER A 232 -7.96 -1.62 -15.95
N LEU A 233 -8.62 -1.44 -17.09
CA LEU A 233 -9.27 -0.16 -17.45
C LEU A 233 -10.42 0.20 -16.49
N ALA A 234 -11.25 -0.79 -16.13
CA ALA A 234 -12.32 -0.60 -15.16
C ALA A 234 -11.76 -0.22 -13.77
N SER A 235 -10.66 -0.85 -13.35
CA SER A 235 -9.95 -0.53 -12.11
C SER A 235 -9.38 0.90 -12.12
N MET A 236 -8.74 1.31 -13.22
CA MET A 236 -8.27 2.70 -13.39
C MET A 236 -9.42 3.72 -13.33
N GLN A 237 -10.56 3.41 -13.96
CA GLN A 237 -11.75 4.26 -13.89
C GLN A 237 -12.26 4.38 -12.45
N ARG A 238 -12.37 3.25 -11.75
CA ARG A 238 -12.78 3.23 -10.34
C ARG A 238 -11.82 4.02 -9.44
N MET A 239 -10.51 3.85 -9.65
CA MET A 239 -9.51 4.64 -8.92
C MET A 239 -9.73 6.15 -9.12
N ALA A 240 -10.02 6.60 -10.34
CA ALA A 240 -10.31 8.00 -10.63
C ALA A 240 -11.55 8.52 -9.89
N GLU A 241 -12.59 7.69 -9.77
CA GLU A 241 -13.81 8.00 -9.01
C GLU A 241 -13.51 8.13 -7.52
N VAL A 242 -12.77 7.16 -6.94
CA VAL A 242 -12.34 7.19 -5.53
C VAL A 242 -11.48 8.41 -5.24
N MET A 243 -10.53 8.73 -6.13
CA MET A 243 -9.69 9.93 -6.00
C MET A 243 -10.53 11.21 -6.00
N THR A 244 -11.50 11.32 -6.89
CA THR A 244 -12.40 12.48 -6.95
C THR A 244 -13.23 12.62 -5.68
N GLN A 245 -13.82 11.53 -5.20
CA GLN A 245 -14.66 11.51 -4.00
C GLN A 245 -13.88 11.89 -2.73
N ASN A 246 -12.63 11.45 -2.63
CA ASN A 246 -11.79 11.67 -1.46
C ASN A 246 -10.79 12.83 -1.63
N LYS A 247 -10.77 13.51 -2.79
CA LYS A 247 -9.73 14.49 -3.18
C LYS A 247 -8.31 13.92 -3.03
N ALA A 248 -8.15 12.64 -3.35
CA ALA A 248 -6.91 11.92 -3.13
C ALA A 248 -5.88 12.21 -4.22
N GLN A 249 -4.61 12.27 -3.81
CA GLN A 249 -3.46 12.28 -4.72
C GLN A 249 -3.15 10.84 -5.14
N LEU A 250 -2.76 10.62 -6.41
CA LEU A 250 -2.30 9.31 -6.88
C LEU A 250 -0.80 9.17 -6.65
N TRP A 251 -0.40 8.13 -5.93
CA TRP A 251 0.99 7.71 -5.80
C TRP A 251 1.21 6.41 -6.55
N ILE A 252 2.09 6.49 -7.56
CA ILE A 252 2.32 5.40 -8.52
C ILE A 252 3.56 4.64 -8.12
N ASN A 253 3.43 3.33 -7.95
CA ASN A 253 4.46 2.50 -7.33
C ASN A 253 5.80 2.53 -8.07
N HIS A 254 5.79 2.44 -9.40
CA HIS A 254 6.99 2.30 -10.22
C HIS A 254 7.43 3.58 -10.93
N ASP A 255 6.73 4.70 -10.73
CA ASP A 255 7.07 5.99 -11.36
C ASP A 255 8.25 6.66 -10.66
N LYS A 256 9.47 6.44 -11.17
CA LYS A 256 10.69 6.99 -10.56
C LYS A 256 10.68 8.52 -10.46
N PRO A 257 10.24 9.29 -11.46
CA PRO A 257 10.15 10.75 -11.34
C PRO A 257 9.29 11.19 -10.14
N GLN A 258 8.14 10.54 -9.91
CA GLN A 258 7.31 10.80 -8.74
C GLN A 258 7.99 10.33 -7.44
N GLY A 259 8.52 9.10 -7.41
CA GLY A 259 9.19 8.53 -6.24
C GLY A 259 10.34 9.39 -5.73
N MET A 260 11.12 10.00 -6.63
CA MET A 260 12.23 10.89 -6.25
C MET A 260 11.79 12.22 -5.61
N THR A 261 10.53 12.61 -5.72
CA THR A 261 9.98 13.81 -5.08
C THR A 261 9.39 13.54 -3.70
N MET A 262 9.25 12.26 -3.33
CA MET A 262 8.65 11.86 -2.06
C MET A 262 9.65 11.98 -0.90
N LYS A 263 9.12 12.22 0.30
CA LYS A 263 9.87 12.01 1.54
C LYS A 263 10.01 10.52 1.76
N HIS A 264 11.21 10.04 2.02
CA HIS A 264 11.48 8.65 2.35
C HIS A 264 11.81 8.48 3.83
N ALA A 265 11.60 7.28 4.36
CA ALA A 265 11.96 6.93 5.73
C ALA A 265 13.42 7.36 6.06
N PRO A 266 13.68 7.97 7.24
CA PRO A 266 12.79 8.08 8.42
C PRO A 266 11.76 9.23 8.38
N ASP A 267 11.78 10.10 7.37
CA ASP A 267 10.77 11.13 7.17
C ASP A 267 9.41 10.48 6.80
N TYR A 268 8.32 11.19 7.10
CA TYR A 268 6.95 10.68 6.90
C TYR A 268 5.97 11.78 6.46
N TYR A 269 4.80 11.32 6.07
CA TYR A 269 3.60 12.12 5.80
C TYR A 269 2.59 11.91 6.94
N GLN A 270 1.90 12.97 7.32
CA GLN A 270 0.84 12.96 8.34
C GLN A 270 -0.33 13.80 7.94
#